data_8cbb02eaed5ce16dc79e877bcdd533fd
#
_entry.id   8cbb02eaed5ce16dc79e877bcdd533fd
#
_cell.length_a   1.000
_cell.length_b   1.000
_cell.length_c   1.000
_cell.angle_alpha   90.00
_cell.angle_beta   90.00
_cell.angle_gamma   90.00
#
_symmetry.space_group_name_H-M   'P 1'
#
loop_
_entity.id
_entity.type
_entity.pdbx_description
1 polymer ?
#
loop_
_entity_poly.entity_id
_entity_poly.type
_entity_poly.pdbx_seq_one_letter_code
_entity_poly.pdbx_strand_id
1 'polypeptide(L)'
;AQIIIPSTIKNDKEILISAYLCHPQMANNELSGPAVWCELVKFVKNLKHRRYNYRFVIAPETIGSICYINRNFETLKSKVVAGFVLSCIGDNRDYSVVLSPDENSLSDIATLHTIKHITNNPKIYSFLYRGSDERQYNTPNLNLGITTICRRLFGYFDAHHTSLDALDFV
;
A
#
# COMPACT_ATOMS: atom_id res chain seq x y z
N ALA A 1 -0.33 14.07 2.87
CA ALA A 1 -0.80 14.59 1.57
C ALA A 1 -1.82 13.65 0.95
N GLN A 2 -2.69 14.19 0.08
CA GLN A 2 -3.70 13.40 -0.63
C GLN A 2 -3.84 13.90 -2.06
N ILE A 3 -4.00 12.97 -3.01
CA ILE A 3 -4.38 13.25 -4.40
C ILE A 3 -5.54 12.30 -4.75
N ILE A 4 -6.58 12.82 -5.41
CA ILE A 4 -7.65 12.01 -5.98
C ILE A 4 -7.64 12.21 -7.50
N ILE A 5 -7.44 11.11 -8.24
CA ILE A 5 -7.53 11.10 -9.69
C ILE A 5 -8.89 10.50 -10.05
N PRO A 6 -9.79 11.29 -10.69
CA PRO A 6 -11.15 10.82 -10.95
C PRO A 6 -11.19 9.72 -12.01
N SER A 7 -12.20 8.88 -11.94
CA SER A 7 -12.57 7.95 -13.00
C SER A 7 -12.91 8.72 -14.28
N THR A 8 -12.79 8.06 -15.43
CA THR A 8 -13.20 8.63 -16.74
C THR A 8 -14.62 8.25 -17.13
N ILE A 9 -15.30 7.49 -16.28
CA ILE A 9 -16.70 7.10 -16.43
C ILE A 9 -17.46 7.46 -15.13
N LYS A 10 -18.78 7.44 -15.17
CA LYS A 10 -19.59 7.68 -13.97
C LYS A 10 -19.41 6.54 -12.96
N ASN A 11 -18.57 6.75 -11.96
CA ASN A 11 -18.30 5.81 -10.89
C ASN A 11 -17.84 6.56 -9.64
N ASP A 12 -18.39 6.23 -8.48
CA ASP A 12 -18.04 6.83 -7.19
C ASP A 12 -17.09 5.96 -6.34
N LYS A 13 -16.80 4.74 -6.81
CA LYS A 13 -15.91 3.81 -6.10
C LYS A 13 -14.44 4.18 -6.27
N GLU A 14 -13.65 3.85 -5.27
CA GLU A 14 -12.27 4.27 -5.14
C GLU A 14 -11.32 3.09 -4.92
N ILE A 15 -10.13 3.20 -5.50
CA ILE A 15 -8.96 2.37 -5.15
C ILE A 15 -8.05 3.24 -4.28
N LEU A 16 -7.72 2.76 -3.08
CA LEU A 16 -6.80 3.44 -2.16
C LEU A 16 -5.36 2.96 -2.40
N ILE A 17 -4.43 3.89 -2.56
CA ILE A 17 -2.98 3.63 -2.57
C ILE A 17 -2.35 4.48 -1.48
N SER A 18 -1.81 3.83 -0.46
CA SER A 18 -1.19 4.48 0.69
C SER A 18 0.29 4.17 0.79
N ALA A 19 1.07 5.18 1.14
CA ALA A 19 2.45 5.05 1.56
C ALA A 19 2.69 5.96 2.78
N TYR A 20 3.72 5.69 3.55
CA TYR A 20 4.07 6.53 4.70
C TYR A 20 5.37 7.31 4.46
N LEU A 21 5.54 8.38 5.22
CA LEU A 21 6.74 9.23 5.20
C LEU A 21 6.95 9.82 6.60
N CYS A 22 7.81 9.19 7.39
CA CYS A 22 8.06 9.56 8.78
C CYS A 22 9.39 9.07 9.38
N HIS A 23 10.04 8.05 8.81
CA HIS A 23 11.30 7.50 9.29
C HIS A 23 12.47 8.23 8.63
N PRO A 24 13.40 8.85 9.38
CA PRO A 24 14.52 9.56 8.79
C PRO A 24 15.54 8.60 8.17
N GLN A 25 16.08 8.95 7.01
CA GLN A 25 17.25 8.33 6.38
C GLN A 25 17.13 6.84 6.01
N MET A 26 15.91 6.30 5.85
CA MET A 26 15.71 4.90 5.44
C MET A 26 15.29 4.84 3.97
N ALA A 27 16.09 4.16 3.15
CA ALA A 27 15.87 4.09 1.70
C ALA A 27 14.77 3.08 1.34
N ASN A 28 14.92 1.84 1.77
CA ASN A 28 13.94 0.78 1.46
C ASN A 28 12.67 0.90 2.31
N ASN A 29 12.83 1.04 3.63
CA ASN A 29 11.69 1.11 4.54
C ASN A 29 10.80 2.33 4.25
N GLU A 30 11.41 3.51 4.04
CA GLU A 30 10.71 4.78 4.03
C GLU A 30 10.54 5.38 2.62
N LEU A 31 11.64 5.63 1.90
CA LEU A 31 11.61 6.42 0.67
C LEU A 31 11.07 5.63 -0.52
N SER A 32 11.22 4.33 -0.52
CA SER A 32 10.83 3.48 -1.65
C SER A 32 9.31 3.50 -1.91
N GLY A 33 8.50 3.45 -0.85
CA GLY A 33 7.04 3.54 -0.94
C GLY A 33 6.58 4.85 -1.60
N PRO A 34 6.94 6.02 -1.06
CA PRO A 34 6.65 7.32 -1.68
C PRO A 34 7.18 7.49 -3.10
N ALA A 35 8.35 6.97 -3.43
CA ALA A 35 8.90 7.03 -4.79
C ALA A 35 8.01 6.27 -5.79
N VAL A 36 7.66 5.02 -5.48
CA VAL A 36 6.73 4.22 -6.30
C VAL A 36 5.33 4.86 -6.34
N TRP A 37 4.86 5.40 -5.23
CA TRP A 37 3.59 6.13 -5.17
C TRP A 37 3.57 7.32 -6.14
N CYS A 38 4.64 8.10 -6.22
CA CYS A 38 4.75 9.22 -7.16
C CYS A 38 4.68 8.75 -8.62
N GLU A 39 5.36 7.66 -8.96
CA GLU A 39 5.32 7.10 -10.32
C GLU A 39 3.93 6.52 -10.65
N LEU A 40 3.28 5.87 -9.69
CA LEU A 40 1.90 5.40 -9.86
C LEU A 40 0.90 6.55 -10.07
N VAL A 41 1.06 7.68 -9.38
CA VAL A 41 0.26 8.89 -9.63
C VAL A 41 0.40 9.35 -11.07
N LYS A 42 1.64 9.44 -11.59
CA LYS A 42 1.90 9.81 -12.98
C LYS A 42 1.30 8.78 -13.95
N PHE A 43 1.52 7.50 -13.70
CA PHE A 43 0.99 6.41 -14.51
C PHE A 43 -0.54 6.46 -14.60
N VAL A 44 -1.22 6.49 -13.46
CA VAL A 44 -2.69 6.50 -13.38
C VAL A 44 -3.27 7.77 -14.03
N LYS A 45 -2.63 8.94 -13.82
CA LYS A 45 -3.05 10.20 -14.44
C LYS A 45 -3.05 10.13 -15.97
N ASN A 46 -2.09 9.39 -16.54
CA ASN A 46 -1.92 9.26 -17.99
C ASN A 46 -2.80 8.15 -18.62
N LEU A 47 -3.47 7.32 -17.83
CA LEU A 47 -4.41 6.33 -18.36
C LEU A 47 -5.59 7.02 -19.06
N LYS A 48 -5.88 6.62 -20.29
CA LYS A 48 -7.02 7.13 -21.07
C LYS A 48 -8.37 6.70 -20.46
N HIS A 49 -8.41 5.50 -19.90
CA HIS A 49 -9.62 4.92 -19.32
C HIS A 49 -9.38 4.51 -17.87
N ARG A 50 -10.15 5.07 -16.93
CA ARG A 50 -10.14 4.75 -15.51
C ARG A 50 -11.54 4.40 -15.07
N ARG A 51 -11.72 3.16 -14.62
CA ARG A 51 -13.01 2.67 -14.11
C ARG A 51 -13.31 3.22 -12.72
N TYR A 52 -12.30 3.36 -11.86
CA TYR A 52 -12.39 3.82 -10.48
C TYR A 52 -11.77 5.19 -10.31
N ASN A 53 -12.16 5.90 -9.25
CA ASN A 53 -11.35 6.98 -8.72
C ASN A 53 -10.13 6.37 -8.01
N TYR A 54 -8.99 7.02 -8.07
CA TYR A 54 -7.78 6.59 -7.39
C TYR A 54 -7.44 7.60 -6.29
N ARG A 55 -7.52 7.13 -5.06
CA ARG A 55 -7.18 7.91 -3.87
C ARG A 55 -5.77 7.56 -3.44
N PHE A 56 -4.86 8.48 -3.62
CA PHE A 56 -3.47 8.40 -3.23
C PHE A 56 -3.24 9.15 -1.91
N VAL A 57 -2.63 8.50 -0.92
CA VAL A 57 -2.38 9.07 0.41
C VAL A 57 -0.93 8.86 0.81
N ILE A 58 -0.29 9.92 1.32
CA ILE A 58 0.99 9.84 2.06
C ILE A 58 0.77 10.53 3.41
N ALA A 59 1.09 9.82 4.49
CA ALA A 59 0.97 10.31 5.86
C ALA A 59 2.09 9.71 6.73
N PRO A 60 2.41 10.28 7.89
CA PRO A 60 3.22 9.56 8.87
C PRO A 60 2.57 8.22 9.22
N GLU A 61 3.37 7.16 9.32
CA GLU A 61 2.87 5.82 9.63
C GLU A 61 2.09 5.82 10.94
N THR A 62 1.08 4.98 11.02
CA THR A 62 0.21 4.78 12.19
C THR A 62 -0.57 6.04 12.60
N ILE A 63 0.06 7.07 13.13
CA ILE A 63 -0.62 8.28 13.61
C ILE A 63 -1.29 9.03 12.45
N GLY A 64 -0.60 9.16 11.33
CA GLY A 64 -1.13 9.85 10.16
C GLY A 64 -2.30 9.09 9.53
N SER A 65 -2.22 7.78 9.40
CA SER A 65 -3.32 6.96 8.89
C SER A 65 -4.53 6.96 9.83
N ILE A 66 -4.32 6.91 11.16
CA ILE A 66 -5.40 7.04 12.14
C ILE A 66 -6.11 8.40 12.00
N CYS A 67 -5.36 9.50 11.96
CA CYS A 67 -5.93 10.83 11.78
C CYS A 67 -6.65 10.96 10.43
N TYR A 68 -6.09 10.38 9.38
CA TYR A 68 -6.68 10.37 8.06
C TYR A 68 -8.00 9.60 8.02
N ILE A 69 -8.02 8.40 8.58
CA ILE A 69 -9.22 7.56 8.71
C ILE A 69 -10.30 8.30 9.50
N ASN A 70 -9.96 8.85 10.65
CA ASN A 70 -10.94 9.56 11.49
C ASN A 70 -11.64 10.70 10.75
N ARG A 71 -10.91 11.44 9.92
CA ARG A 71 -11.47 12.56 9.13
C ARG A 71 -12.27 12.11 7.92
N ASN A 72 -12.04 10.92 7.41
CA ASN A 72 -12.59 10.43 6.14
C ASN A 72 -13.38 9.13 6.28
N PHE A 73 -13.71 8.71 7.50
CA PHE A 73 -14.25 7.38 7.82
C PHE A 73 -15.41 6.98 6.92
N GLU A 74 -16.46 7.78 6.86
CA GLU A 74 -17.67 7.48 6.07
C GLU A 74 -17.38 7.42 4.58
N THR A 75 -16.52 8.30 4.09
CA THR A 75 -16.10 8.31 2.68
C THR A 75 -15.31 7.07 2.33
N LEU A 76 -14.33 6.69 3.16
CA LEU A 76 -13.51 5.50 2.95
C LEU A 76 -14.39 4.25 2.97
N LYS A 77 -15.22 4.11 4.00
CA LYS A 77 -16.10 2.96 4.19
C LYS A 77 -17.11 2.77 3.05
N SER A 78 -17.64 3.87 2.52
CA SER A 78 -18.65 3.79 1.45
C SER A 78 -18.08 3.69 0.05
N LYS A 79 -16.88 4.20 -0.20
CA LYS A 79 -16.32 4.31 -1.56
C LYS A 79 -15.16 3.37 -1.86
N VAL A 80 -14.28 3.09 -0.89
CA VAL A 80 -13.11 2.24 -1.14
C VAL A 80 -13.56 0.79 -1.33
N VAL A 81 -13.18 0.21 -2.46
CA VAL A 81 -13.50 -1.19 -2.82
C VAL A 81 -12.26 -2.08 -2.87
N ALA A 82 -11.09 -1.49 -2.96
CA ALA A 82 -9.80 -2.16 -2.85
C ALA A 82 -8.73 -1.14 -2.47
N GLY A 83 -7.60 -1.60 -1.98
CA GLY A 83 -6.47 -0.71 -1.76
C GLY A 83 -5.19 -1.42 -1.35
N PHE A 84 -4.11 -0.66 -1.39
CA PHE A 84 -2.76 -1.18 -1.24
C PHE A 84 -1.93 -0.24 -0.37
N VAL A 85 -1.19 -0.82 0.58
CA VAL A 85 -0.11 -0.14 1.29
C VAL A 85 1.20 -0.51 0.61
N LEU A 86 2.02 0.50 0.31
CA LEU A 86 3.35 0.35 -0.28
C LEU A 86 4.37 0.54 0.82
N SER A 87 5.07 -0.53 1.20
CA SER A 87 6.05 -0.53 2.28
C SER A 87 7.26 -1.38 1.90
N CYS A 88 8.48 -0.93 2.20
CA CYS A 88 9.71 -1.70 1.95
C CYS A 88 9.78 -2.25 0.51
N ILE A 89 9.56 -1.39 -0.49
CA ILE A 89 9.37 -1.82 -1.89
C ILE A 89 10.61 -1.61 -2.78
N GLY A 90 11.73 -1.10 -2.23
CA GLY A 90 12.93 -0.73 -2.99
C GLY A 90 13.93 -1.85 -3.23
N ASP A 91 13.86 -2.94 -2.49
CA ASP A 91 14.84 -4.02 -2.56
C ASP A 91 14.51 -5.00 -3.73
N ASN A 92 15.55 -5.66 -4.26
CA ASN A 92 15.43 -6.53 -5.43
C ASN A 92 15.40 -8.04 -5.12
N ARG A 93 15.30 -8.45 -3.85
CA ARG A 93 15.51 -9.82 -3.43
C ARG A 93 14.27 -10.70 -3.47
N ASP A 94 13.14 -10.22 -2.95
CA ASP A 94 11.89 -10.97 -2.91
C ASP A 94 10.71 -10.19 -3.48
N TYR A 95 9.58 -10.86 -3.59
CA TYR A 95 8.25 -10.26 -3.79
C TYR A 95 7.32 -10.79 -2.71
N SER A 96 6.85 -9.90 -1.87
CA SER A 96 6.06 -10.26 -0.68
C SER A 96 4.73 -9.52 -0.64
N VAL A 97 3.75 -10.17 -0.04
CA VAL A 97 2.41 -9.65 0.15
C VAL A 97 1.94 -9.98 1.57
N VAL A 98 1.37 -9.00 2.28
CA VAL A 98 0.58 -9.28 3.49
C VAL A 98 -0.89 -9.12 3.12
N LEU A 99 -1.65 -10.19 3.24
CA LEU A 99 -3.06 -10.24 2.88
C LEU A 99 -3.93 -9.45 3.86
N SER A 100 -5.12 -9.08 3.43
CA SER A 100 -6.16 -8.51 4.30
C SER A 100 -6.64 -9.53 5.34
N PRO A 101 -7.41 -9.11 6.38
CA PRO A 101 -7.93 -10.06 7.38
C PRO A 101 -8.76 -11.20 6.81
N ASP A 102 -9.50 -10.93 5.73
CA ASP A 102 -10.40 -11.91 5.10
C ASP A 102 -9.68 -12.80 4.08
N GLU A 103 -8.43 -12.48 3.73
CA GLU A 103 -7.58 -13.19 2.75
C GLU A 103 -8.25 -13.43 1.37
N ASN A 104 -9.33 -12.74 1.09
CA ASN A 104 -10.14 -12.87 -0.12
C ASN A 104 -10.77 -11.55 -0.58
N SER A 105 -10.22 -10.41 -0.14
CA SER A 105 -10.64 -9.09 -0.62
C SER A 105 -10.30 -8.90 -2.11
N LEU A 106 -10.91 -7.90 -2.74
CA LEU A 106 -10.55 -7.55 -4.13
C LEU A 106 -9.07 -7.20 -4.27
N SER A 107 -8.48 -6.59 -3.23
CA SER A 107 -7.04 -6.29 -3.17
C SER A 107 -6.20 -7.57 -3.15
N ASP A 108 -6.58 -8.55 -2.33
CA ASP A 108 -5.89 -9.85 -2.24
C ASP A 108 -5.95 -10.59 -3.56
N ILE A 109 -7.15 -10.72 -4.13
CA ILE A 109 -7.36 -11.41 -5.41
C ILE A 109 -6.53 -10.77 -6.52
N ALA A 110 -6.56 -9.44 -6.65
CA ALA A 110 -5.80 -8.71 -7.66
C ALA A 110 -4.29 -8.89 -7.47
N THR A 111 -3.81 -8.81 -6.22
CA THR A 111 -2.38 -8.97 -5.90
C THR A 111 -1.91 -10.39 -6.14
N LEU A 112 -2.65 -11.39 -5.65
CA LEU A 112 -2.30 -12.80 -5.84
C LEU A 112 -2.35 -13.21 -7.31
N HIS A 113 -3.28 -12.66 -8.07
CA HIS A 113 -3.30 -12.87 -9.52
C HIS A 113 -2.07 -12.27 -10.19
N THR A 114 -1.70 -11.05 -9.85
CA THR A 114 -0.59 -10.33 -10.49
C THR A 114 0.77 -10.93 -10.11
N ILE A 115 0.99 -11.21 -8.83
CA ILE A 115 2.32 -11.62 -8.33
C ILE A 115 2.81 -12.95 -8.92
N LYS A 116 1.90 -13.89 -9.19
CA LYS A 116 2.24 -15.17 -9.84
C LYS A 116 2.74 -15.05 -11.27
N HIS A 117 2.49 -13.89 -11.93
CA HIS A 117 3.03 -13.59 -13.27
C HIS A 117 4.37 -12.83 -13.19
N ILE A 118 4.76 -12.37 -12.01
CA ILE A 118 6.00 -11.63 -11.79
C ILE A 118 7.11 -12.56 -11.26
N THR A 119 6.77 -13.49 -10.37
CA THR A 119 7.74 -14.41 -9.75
C THR A 119 7.13 -15.79 -9.53
N ASN A 120 7.99 -16.81 -9.62
CA ASN A 120 7.62 -18.20 -9.33
C ASN A 120 7.63 -18.53 -7.82
N ASN A 121 8.15 -17.65 -6.98
CA ASN A 121 8.27 -17.88 -5.54
C ASN A 121 7.86 -16.65 -4.73
N PRO A 122 6.59 -16.21 -4.81
CA PRO A 122 6.10 -15.09 -4.00
C PRO A 122 6.07 -15.49 -2.52
N LYS A 123 6.37 -14.53 -1.65
CA LYS A 123 6.20 -14.69 -0.20
C LYS A 123 4.83 -14.13 0.18
N ILE A 124 3.93 -15.00 0.57
CA ILE A 124 2.56 -14.64 0.94
C ILE A 124 2.39 -14.82 2.43
N TYR A 125 2.03 -13.76 3.12
CA TYR A 125 1.84 -13.70 4.55
C TYR A 125 0.38 -13.41 4.89
N SER A 126 -0.15 -14.07 5.91
CA SER A 126 -1.47 -13.75 6.44
C SER A 126 -1.47 -12.39 7.14
N PHE A 127 -2.64 -11.85 7.42
CA PHE A 127 -2.79 -10.59 8.16
C PHE A 127 -2.14 -10.60 9.56
N LEU A 128 -1.82 -11.76 10.10
CA LEU A 128 -1.10 -11.86 11.39
C LEU A 128 0.31 -11.25 11.33
N TYR A 129 0.90 -11.17 10.14
CA TYR A 129 2.20 -10.55 9.89
C TYR A 129 2.14 -9.04 9.60
N ARG A 130 0.97 -8.43 9.78
CA ARG A 130 0.79 -6.99 9.62
C ARG A 130 1.74 -6.20 10.51
N GLY A 131 2.25 -5.09 10.02
CA GLY A 131 3.18 -4.24 10.76
C GLY A 131 3.15 -2.77 10.36
N SER A 132 2.42 -2.43 9.30
CA SER A 132 2.32 -1.07 8.76
C SER A 132 0.87 -0.56 8.76
N ASP A 133 0.53 0.40 7.92
CA ASP A 133 -0.75 1.10 7.89
C ASP A 133 -1.96 0.24 7.49
N GLU A 134 -1.74 -0.95 6.91
CA GLU A 134 -2.82 -1.91 6.66
C GLU A 134 -3.58 -2.27 7.94
N ARG A 135 -2.92 -2.21 9.10
CA ARG A 135 -3.56 -2.43 10.42
C ARG A 135 -4.69 -1.45 10.66
N GLN A 136 -4.46 -0.19 10.35
CA GLN A 136 -5.41 0.90 10.60
C GLN A 136 -6.56 0.86 9.59
N TYR A 137 -6.26 0.65 8.32
CA TYR A 137 -7.27 0.55 7.26
C TYR A 137 -8.15 -0.70 7.38
N ASN A 138 -7.64 -1.77 7.98
CA ASN A 138 -8.35 -3.03 8.20
C ASN A 138 -8.86 -3.18 9.64
N THR A 139 -9.04 -2.09 10.41
CA THR A 139 -9.69 -2.16 11.72
C THR A 139 -11.11 -2.73 11.60
N PRO A 140 -11.62 -3.48 12.60
CA PRO A 140 -12.90 -4.20 12.49
C PRO A 140 -14.09 -3.36 12.03
N ASN A 141 -14.16 -2.10 12.44
CA ASN A 141 -15.29 -1.22 12.07
C ASN A 141 -15.18 -0.65 10.65
N LEU A 142 -13.99 -0.64 10.06
CA LEU A 142 -13.72 -0.08 8.74
C LEU A 142 -13.53 -1.19 7.71
N ASN A 143 -12.61 -2.11 7.96
CA ASN A 143 -12.25 -3.31 7.18
C ASN A 143 -12.29 -3.07 5.66
N LEU A 144 -11.36 -2.26 5.16
CA LEU A 144 -11.31 -1.89 3.74
C LEU A 144 -10.75 -3.00 2.84
N GLY A 145 -10.31 -4.12 3.40
CA GLY A 145 -9.70 -5.21 2.64
C GLY A 145 -8.38 -4.82 1.98
N ILE A 146 -7.55 -4.06 2.69
CA ILE A 146 -6.27 -3.52 2.19
C ILE A 146 -5.18 -4.58 2.27
N THR A 147 -4.42 -4.73 1.20
CA THR A 147 -3.26 -5.63 1.07
C THR A 147 -1.97 -4.81 1.11
N THR A 148 -0.95 -5.27 1.82
CA THR A 148 0.39 -4.65 1.76
C THR A 148 1.23 -5.31 0.68
N ILE A 149 1.87 -4.49 -0.15
CA ILE A 149 2.84 -4.91 -1.16
C ILE A 149 4.22 -4.47 -0.69
N CYS A 150 5.15 -5.42 -0.60
CA CYS A 150 6.53 -5.17 -0.25
C CYS A 150 7.48 -6.08 -1.04
N ARG A 151 8.78 -5.77 -1.02
CA ARG A 151 9.79 -6.67 -1.55
C ARG A 151 10.10 -7.70 -0.45
N ARG A 152 10.97 -7.45 0.49
CA ARG A 152 11.05 -8.26 1.70
C ARG A 152 10.16 -7.69 2.79
N LEU A 153 9.53 -8.58 3.54
CA LEU A 153 8.67 -8.17 4.64
C LEU A 153 9.49 -7.38 5.67
N PHE A 154 8.90 -6.31 6.19
CA PHE A 154 9.48 -5.52 7.28
C PHE A 154 9.82 -6.43 8.48
N GLY A 155 10.96 -6.18 9.13
CA GLY A 155 11.48 -7.03 10.21
C GLY A 155 12.17 -8.33 9.75
N TYR A 156 12.16 -8.65 8.46
CA TYR A 156 12.77 -9.88 7.90
C TYR A 156 14.01 -9.61 7.05
N PHE A 157 14.63 -8.45 7.19
CA PHE A 157 15.93 -8.14 6.58
C PHE A 157 16.80 -7.32 7.55
N ASP A 158 18.09 -7.60 7.55
CA ASP A 158 19.02 -7.09 8.56
C ASP A 158 19.16 -5.56 8.59
N ALA A 159 18.95 -4.91 7.45
CA ALA A 159 19.01 -3.45 7.36
C ALA A 159 17.75 -2.77 7.94
N HIS A 160 16.67 -3.50 8.22
CA HIS A 160 15.41 -2.92 8.68
C HIS A 160 15.59 -2.13 9.99
N HIS A 161 15.18 -0.85 9.97
CA HIS A 161 15.29 0.09 11.08
C HIS A 161 16.73 0.32 11.57
N THR A 162 17.72 0.19 10.69
CA THR A 162 19.12 0.47 10.98
C THR A 162 19.70 1.48 9.98
N SER A 163 20.89 2.02 10.27
CA SER A 163 21.64 2.89 9.34
C SER A 163 22.11 2.16 8.07
N LEU A 164 21.97 0.83 7.99
CA LEU A 164 22.27 0.04 6.81
C LEU A 164 21.16 0.13 5.74
N ASP A 165 19.99 0.64 6.09
CA ASP A 165 18.92 0.93 5.12
C ASP A 165 19.22 2.25 4.38
N ALA A 166 20.28 2.24 3.60
CA ALA A 166 20.79 3.35 2.80
C ALA A 166 20.54 3.12 1.30
N LEU A 167 20.94 4.06 0.45
CA LEU A 167 20.69 3.97 -1.00
C LEU A 167 21.40 2.80 -1.69
N ASP A 168 22.50 2.34 -1.16
CA ASP A 168 23.25 1.16 -1.67
C ASP A 168 22.56 -0.17 -1.35
N PHE A 169 21.55 -0.15 -0.48
CA PHE A 169 20.74 -1.32 -0.15
C PHE A 169 19.62 -1.58 -1.17
N VAL A 170 19.13 -0.55 -1.87
CA VAL A 170 18.00 -0.57 -2.80
C VAL A 170 18.41 -0.57 -4.27
#